data_e04ddeedf683ccdcede5be3fb2a168fe
#
_entry.id   e04ddeedf683ccdcede5be3fb2a168fe
#
_cell.length_a   1.000
_cell.length_b   1.000
_cell.length_c   1.000
_cell.angle_alpha   90.00
_cell.angle_beta   90.00
_cell.angle_gamma   90.00
#
_symmetry.space_group_name_H-M   'P 1'
#
loop_
_entity.id
_entity.type
_entity.pdbx_description
1 polymer ?
#
loop_
_entity_poly.entity_id
_entity_poly.type
_entity_poly.pdbx_seq_one_letter_code
_entity_poly.pdbx_strand_id
1 'polypeptide(L)'
;MTVSDKVVAVTGAGAGMGRATAELFAERGASVVVVDLDHDAAAETADRIAADGGEATAVQADVSDADDVEGFVEHAVDTYGRLDVLHNNAGIPQRSTPVEDVTEETWDRIQDVNLKSAFLGAKFAVPQMREQGGGVILNTASTAAIRPRTGLSAYCASKGGMVTLTKQLAHELAEDDIRVNAICPVATDTEMLPEFTSDGLTVDEMAATIPLGRLAEPDDVAQAAAFLASDDAEMITGTALEVDGGRDL
;
A
#
# COMPACT_ATOMS: atom_id res chain seq x y z
N MET A 1 13.44 -6.19 -13.82
CA MET A 1 12.90 -5.32 -12.74
C MET A 1 13.78 -5.51 -11.52
N THR A 2 14.66 -4.59 -11.26
CA THR A 2 15.53 -4.66 -10.08
C THR A 2 15.23 -3.48 -9.17
N VAL A 3 15.17 -3.75 -7.88
CA VAL A 3 15.14 -2.78 -6.79
C VAL A 3 16.35 -2.99 -5.87
N SER A 4 17.37 -3.64 -6.43
CA SER A 4 18.63 -3.92 -5.76
C SER A 4 19.23 -2.62 -5.22
N ASP A 5 19.77 -2.69 -4.04
CA ASP A 5 20.39 -1.57 -3.31
C ASP A 5 19.43 -0.41 -2.94
N LYS A 6 18.11 -0.59 -3.09
CA LYS A 6 17.10 0.37 -2.63
C LYS A 6 16.68 0.08 -1.19
N VAL A 7 16.37 1.13 -0.46
CA VAL A 7 15.72 1.05 0.86
C VAL A 7 14.24 1.28 0.71
N VAL A 8 13.44 0.35 1.16
CA VAL A 8 11.98 0.32 0.99
C VAL A 8 11.28 0.26 2.34
N ALA A 9 10.36 1.17 2.62
CA ALA A 9 9.44 1.04 3.74
C ALA A 9 8.06 0.58 3.22
N VAL A 10 7.49 -0.47 3.82
CA VAL A 10 6.17 -0.99 3.49
C VAL A 10 5.30 -0.98 4.74
N THR A 11 4.17 -0.26 4.70
CA THR A 11 3.22 -0.19 5.81
C THR A 11 2.14 -1.27 5.70
N GLY A 12 1.65 -1.79 6.85
CA GLY A 12 0.76 -2.94 6.88
C GLY A 12 1.44 -4.19 6.34
N ALA A 13 2.73 -4.35 6.65
CA ALA A 13 3.57 -5.41 6.08
C ALA A 13 3.67 -6.66 6.97
N GLY A 14 2.91 -6.72 8.06
CA GLY A 14 2.79 -7.90 8.91
C GLY A 14 1.99 -9.03 8.27
N ALA A 15 1.15 -8.76 7.24
CA ALA A 15 0.32 -9.77 6.60
C ALA A 15 -0.04 -9.42 5.14
N GLY A 16 -0.67 -10.36 4.44
CA GLY A 16 -1.34 -10.16 3.15
C GLY A 16 -0.47 -9.51 2.08
N MET A 17 -1.01 -8.50 1.39
CA MET A 17 -0.32 -7.80 0.29
C MET A 17 0.95 -7.08 0.73
N GLY A 18 0.94 -6.51 1.95
CA GLY A 18 2.12 -5.83 2.50
C GLY A 18 3.28 -6.79 2.75
N ARG A 19 3.00 -7.94 3.38
CA ARG A 19 3.99 -9.00 3.60
C ARG A 19 4.57 -9.50 2.28
N ALA A 20 3.71 -9.89 1.33
CA ALA A 20 4.16 -10.36 0.02
C ALA A 20 5.01 -9.31 -0.72
N THR A 21 4.66 -8.03 -0.58
CA THR A 21 5.43 -6.94 -1.17
C THR A 21 6.80 -6.80 -0.49
N ALA A 22 6.86 -6.84 0.84
CA ALA A 22 8.10 -6.74 1.60
C ALA A 22 9.05 -7.91 1.27
N GLU A 23 8.54 -9.14 1.25
CA GLU A 23 9.30 -10.34 0.89
C GLU A 23 9.83 -10.26 -0.55
N LEU A 24 9.01 -9.84 -1.52
CA LEU A 24 9.42 -9.71 -2.91
C LEU A 24 10.48 -8.61 -3.12
N PHE A 25 10.37 -7.48 -2.42
CA PHE A 25 11.37 -6.43 -2.50
C PHE A 25 12.72 -6.93 -1.96
N ALA A 26 12.73 -7.63 -0.82
CA ALA A 26 13.93 -8.22 -0.25
C ALA A 26 14.54 -9.30 -1.16
N GLU A 27 13.72 -10.19 -1.76
CA GLU A 27 14.17 -11.18 -2.75
C GLU A 27 14.87 -10.50 -3.95
N ARG A 28 14.45 -9.29 -4.30
CA ARG A 28 15.04 -8.49 -5.38
C ARG A 28 16.21 -7.60 -4.94
N GLY A 29 16.69 -7.78 -3.73
CA GLY A 29 17.90 -7.17 -3.21
C GLY A 29 17.71 -5.80 -2.55
N ALA A 30 16.50 -5.44 -2.15
CA ALA A 30 16.24 -4.24 -1.35
C ALA A 30 16.44 -4.52 0.14
N SER A 31 16.85 -3.49 0.91
CA SER A 31 16.74 -3.48 2.37
C SER A 31 15.34 -2.98 2.75
N VAL A 32 14.61 -3.70 3.61
CA VAL A 32 13.20 -3.45 3.86
C VAL A 32 12.91 -3.04 5.30
N VAL A 33 12.19 -1.94 5.47
CA VAL A 33 11.56 -1.58 6.75
C VAL A 33 10.12 -2.10 6.72
N VAL A 34 9.88 -3.14 7.50
CA VAL A 34 8.57 -3.80 7.67
C VAL A 34 7.81 -3.05 8.75
N VAL A 35 6.79 -2.28 8.36
CA VAL A 35 6.02 -1.44 9.29
C VAL A 35 4.64 -2.02 9.48
N ASP A 36 4.23 -2.26 10.73
CA ASP A 36 2.88 -2.70 11.07
C ASP A 36 2.43 -2.17 12.43
N LEU A 37 1.12 -2.10 12.66
CA LEU A 37 0.54 -1.79 13.97
C LEU A 37 0.86 -2.91 14.98
N ASP A 38 0.88 -4.16 14.50
CA ASP A 38 1.26 -5.35 15.26
C ASP A 38 2.76 -5.62 15.08
N HIS A 39 3.53 -5.34 16.14
CA HIS A 39 4.97 -5.55 16.14
C HIS A 39 5.36 -7.02 15.89
N ASP A 40 4.63 -7.97 16.45
CA ASP A 40 4.97 -9.39 16.32
C ASP A 40 4.77 -9.87 14.88
N ALA A 41 3.72 -9.39 14.21
CA ALA A 41 3.49 -9.67 12.79
C ALA A 41 4.56 -9.02 11.89
N ALA A 42 4.99 -7.79 12.20
CA ALA A 42 6.10 -7.15 11.50
C ALA A 42 7.41 -7.93 11.69
N ALA A 43 7.71 -8.33 12.93
CA ALA A 43 8.90 -9.10 13.27
C ALA A 43 8.91 -10.45 12.55
N GLU A 44 7.77 -11.18 12.53
CA GLU A 44 7.66 -12.44 11.78
C GLU A 44 8.02 -12.25 10.30
N THR A 45 7.52 -11.18 9.66
CA THR A 45 7.84 -10.89 8.26
C THR A 45 9.34 -10.58 8.07
N ALA A 46 9.93 -9.79 8.96
CA ALA A 46 11.36 -9.49 8.90
C ALA A 46 12.23 -10.74 9.12
N ASP A 47 11.85 -11.63 10.05
CA ASP A 47 12.55 -12.89 10.31
C ASP A 47 12.47 -13.82 9.09
N ARG A 48 11.35 -13.89 8.39
CA ARG A 48 11.18 -14.65 7.14
C ARG A 48 12.12 -14.15 6.06
N ILE A 49 12.15 -12.82 5.85
CA ILE A 49 13.07 -12.18 4.91
C ILE A 49 14.53 -12.53 5.26
N ALA A 50 14.90 -12.44 6.52
CA ALA A 50 16.25 -12.78 6.98
C ALA A 50 16.59 -14.26 6.78
N ALA A 51 15.64 -15.16 7.01
CA ALA A 51 15.81 -16.61 6.79
C ALA A 51 16.07 -16.94 5.31
N ASP A 52 15.51 -16.18 4.38
CA ASP A 52 15.72 -16.31 2.94
C ASP A 52 16.96 -15.52 2.44
N GLY A 53 17.71 -14.91 3.36
CA GLY A 53 18.97 -14.21 3.07
C GLY A 53 18.82 -12.76 2.64
N GLY A 54 17.61 -12.17 2.78
CA GLY A 54 17.35 -10.76 2.58
C GLY A 54 17.69 -9.91 3.82
N GLU A 55 17.54 -8.61 3.70
CA GLU A 55 17.77 -7.65 4.78
C GLU A 55 16.48 -6.91 5.13
N ALA A 56 16.06 -6.99 6.40
CA ALA A 56 14.86 -6.30 6.87
C ALA A 56 14.95 -5.92 8.36
N THR A 57 14.21 -4.87 8.73
CA THR A 57 13.95 -4.48 10.13
C THR A 57 12.45 -4.33 10.34
N ALA A 58 11.97 -4.65 11.55
CA ALA A 58 10.58 -4.48 11.94
C ALA A 58 10.40 -3.20 12.76
N VAL A 59 9.33 -2.44 12.45
CA VAL A 59 8.95 -1.23 13.19
C VAL A 59 7.46 -1.29 13.51
N GLN A 60 7.10 -1.10 14.78
CA GLN A 60 5.71 -0.90 15.16
C GLN A 60 5.30 0.55 14.91
N ALA A 61 4.20 0.78 14.20
CA ALA A 61 3.65 2.12 13.98
C ALA A 61 2.15 2.09 13.70
N ASP A 62 1.41 3.03 14.29
CA ASP A 62 0.06 3.38 13.86
C ASP A 62 0.18 4.44 12.74
N VAL A 63 -0.13 4.06 11.52
CA VAL A 63 -0.02 4.95 10.35
C VAL A 63 -0.97 6.14 10.40
N SER A 64 -1.95 6.16 11.31
CA SER A 64 -2.85 7.30 11.55
C SER A 64 -2.26 8.34 12.49
N ASP A 65 -1.17 8.01 13.19
CA ASP A 65 -0.43 8.90 14.08
C ASP A 65 0.77 9.51 13.34
N ALA A 66 0.94 10.83 13.48
CA ALA A 66 1.97 11.54 12.74
C ALA A 66 3.39 11.28 13.28
N ASP A 67 3.52 11.12 14.61
CA ASP A 67 4.83 10.90 15.26
C ASP A 67 5.33 9.47 14.94
N ASP A 68 4.45 8.48 14.88
CA ASP A 68 4.78 7.12 14.47
C ASP A 68 5.22 7.05 13.00
N VAL A 69 4.53 7.82 12.11
CA VAL A 69 4.90 7.88 10.69
C VAL A 69 6.25 8.57 10.50
N GLU A 70 6.52 9.67 11.20
CA GLU A 70 7.85 10.31 11.21
C GLU A 70 8.91 9.33 11.70
N GLY A 71 8.62 8.62 12.80
CA GLY A 71 9.53 7.67 13.43
C GLY A 71 9.96 6.51 12.53
N PHE A 72 9.07 5.91 11.74
CA PHE A 72 9.51 4.83 10.85
C PHE A 72 10.29 5.35 9.62
N VAL A 73 10.01 6.58 9.16
CA VAL A 73 10.80 7.22 8.09
C VAL A 73 12.22 7.53 8.60
N GLU A 74 12.34 8.11 9.81
CA GLU A 74 13.63 8.33 10.46
C GLU A 74 14.39 7.03 10.67
N HIS A 75 13.69 5.96 11.12
CA HIS A 75 14.30 4.64 11.29
C HIS A 75 14.92 4.11 9.99
N ALA A 76 14.24 4.29 8.85
CA ALA A 76 14.80 3.88 7.55
C ALA A 76 16.10 4.62 7.24
N VAL A 77 16.12 5.93 7.48
CA VAL A 77 17.31 6.78 7.24
C VAL A 77 18.43 6.46 8.22
N ASP A 78 18.12 6.31 9.51
CA ASP A 78 19.13 6.03 10.54
C ASP A 78 19.77 4.64 10.35
N THR A 79 18.98 3.66 9.90
CA THR A 79 19.44 2.27 9.75
C THR A 79 20.17 2.06 8.43
N TYR A 80 19.65 2.60 7.34
CA TYR A 80 20.11 2.31 5.98
C TYR A 80 20.67 3.52 5.23
N GLY A 81 20.59 4.73 5.82
CA GLY A 81 21.15 5.96 5.24
C GLY A 81 20.25 6.64 4.20
N ARG A 82 19.10 6.08 3.84
CA ARG A 82 18.20 6.59 2.80
C ARG A 82 16.79 5.97 2.87
N LEU A 83 15.85 6.53 2.10
CA LEU A 83 14.55 5.91 1.83
C LEU A 83 14.19 6.11 0.35
N ASP A 84 14.34 5.07 -0.46
CA ASP A 84 14.09 5.13 -1.92
C ASP A 84 12.64 4.89 -2.30
N VAL A 85 11.96 4.02 -1.58
CA VAL A 85 10.58 3.65 -1.86
C VAL A 85 9.76 3.67 -0.57
N LEU A 86 8.68 4.43 -0.58
CA LEU A 86 7.64 4.33 0.44
C LEU A 86 6.40 3.66 -0.17
N HIS A 87 6.00 2.51 0.36
CA HIS A 87 4.75 1.87 -0.01
C HIS A 87 3.70 2.04 1.09
N ASN A 88 2.82 3.00 0.94
CA ASN A 88 1.63 3.21 1.77
C ASN A 88 0.61 2.12 1.45
N ASN A 89 0.75 0.95 2.08
CA ASN A 89 -0.11 -0.20 1.84
C ASN A 89 -1.12 -0.44 2.98
N ALA A 90 -0.82 -0.02 4.20
CA ALA A 90 -1.73 -0.16 5.33
C ALA A 90 -3.13 0.36 5.01
N GLY A 91 -4.15 -0.36 5.47
CA GLY A 91 -5.53 0.02 5.29
C GLY A 91 -6.47 -0.89 6.04
N ILE A 92 -7.66 -0.39 6.33
CA ILE A 92 -8.73 -1.13 6.98
C ILE A 92 -9.95 -1.23 6.09
N PRO A 93 -10.74 -2.31 6.19
CA PRO A 93 -11.96 -2.50 5.43
C PRO A 93 -13.11 -1.66 5.99
N GLN A 94 -14.18 -1.58 5.24
CA GLN A 94 -15.50 -1.19 5.73
C GLN A 94 -16.44 -2.39 5.60
N ARG A 95 -17.10 -2.76 6.68
CA ARG A 95 -18.23 -3.69 6.59
C ARG A 95 -19.35 -3.03 5.78
N SER A 96 -19.97 -3.77 4.85
CA SER A 96 -21.08 -3.23 4.05
C SER A 96 -22.20 -2.71 4.95
N THR A 97 -22.44 -1.39 4.90
CA THR A 97 -23.35 -0.66 5.79
C THR A 97 -24.07 0.42 4.99
N PRO A 98 -25.42 0.54 5.06
CA PRO A 98 -26.15 1.67 4.48
C PRO A 98 -25.57 3.01 4.95
N VAL A 99 -25.55 4.03 4.07
CA VAL A 99 -24.87 5.29 4.37
C VAL A 99 -25.41 5.98 5.61
N GLU A 100 -26.72 5.88 5.87
CA GLU A 100 -27.40 6.45 7.04
C GLU A 100 -27.00 5.77 8.37
N ASP A 101 -26.44 4.56 8.32
CA ASP A 101 -26.02 3.78 9.48
C ASP A 101 -24.49 3.82 9.71
N VAL A 102 -23.73 4.45 8.80
CA VAL A 102 -22.28 4.66 8.98
C VAL A 102 -22.06 5.73 10.05
N THR A 103 -21.41 5.36 11.14
CA THR A 103 -21.09 6.32 12.22
C THR A 103 -19.95 7.27 11.81
N GLU A 104 -19.92 8.48 12.39
CA GLU A 104 -18.79 9.40 12.21
C GLU A 104 -17.46 8.77 12.66
N GLU A 105 -17.45 8.01 13.75
CA GLU A 105 -16.27 7.29 14.24
C GLU A 105 -15.73 6.28 13.20
N THR A 106 -16.62 5.51 12.55
CA THR A 106 -16.24 4.58 11.48
C THR A 106 -15.69 5.34 10.28
N TRP A 107 -16.35 6.44 9.91
CA TRP A 107 -15.89 7.29 8.81
C TRP A 107 -14.49 7.84 9.10
N ASP A 108 -14.32 8.50 10.25
CA ASP A 108 -13.05 9.16 10.63
C ASP A 108 -11.91 8.15 10.68
N ARG A 109 -12.12 6.99 11.32
CA ARG A 109 -11.10 5.94 11.40
C ARG A 109 -10.69 5.44 10.01
N ILE A 110 -11.64 5.23 9.10
CA ILE A 110 -11.33 4.79 7.73
C ILE A 110 -10.56 5.88 6.97
N GLN A 111 -10.94 7.16 7.11
CA GLN A 111 -10.18 8.25 6.49
C GLN A 111 -8.77 8.37 7.10
N ASP A 112 -8.64 8.27 8.40
CA ASP A 112 -7.35 8.41 9.08
C ASP A 112 -6.38 7.29 8.67
N VAL A 113 -6.84 6.04 8.67
CA VAL A 113 -5.97 4.90 8.32
C VAL A 113 -5.74 4.79 6.81
N ASN A 114 -6.79 4.93 5.97
CA ASN A 114 -6.67 4.64 4.54
C ASN A 114 -6.20 5.81 3.68
N LEU A 115 -6.40 7.06 4.11
CA LEU A 115 -6.09 8.24 3.30
C LEU A 115 -5.09 9.18 3.97
N LYS A 116 -5.35 9.60 5.21
CA LYS A 116 -4.47 10.49 5.95
C LYS A 116 -3.07 9.89 6.12
N SER A 117 -2.97 8.58 6.31
CA SER A 117 -1.69 7.87 6.39
C SER A 117 -0.81 8.08 5.16
N ALA A 118 -1.38 8.01 3.96
CA ALA A 118 -0.64 8.25 2.73
C ALA A 118 -0.16 9.71 2.61
N PHE A 119 -0.97 10.67 3.08
CA PHE A 119 -0.55 12.06 3.20
C PHE A 119 0.60 12.23 4.21
N LEU A 120 0.50 11.62 5.40
CA LEU A 120 1.56 11.66 6.42
C LEU A 120 2.84 11.00 5.90
N GLY A 121 2.73 9.82 5.27
CA GLY A 121 3.87 9.15 4.65
C GLY A 121 4.59 10.04 3.65
N ALA A 122 3.87 10.68 2.74
CA ALA A 122 4.44 11.62 1.79
C ALA A 122 5.06 12.85 2.50
N LYS A 123 4.37 13.41 3.51
CA LYS A 123 4.84 14.57 4.28
C LYS A 123 6.24 14.35 4.87
N PHE A 124 6.50 13.17 5.42
CA PHE A 124 7.75 12.88 6.10
C PHE A 124 8.81 12.26 5.16
N ALA A 125 8.41 11.47 4.14
CA ALA A 125 9.37 10.89 3.21
C ALA A 125 9.90 11.88 2.16
N VAL A 126 9.08 12.83 1.68
CA VAL A 126 9.47 13.75 0.61
C VAL A 126 10.70 14.60 0.93
N PRO A 127 10.86 15.20 2.14
CA PRO A 127 12.08 15.92 2.46
C PRO A 127 13.34 15.07 2.30
N GLN A 128 13.31 13.83 2.80
CA GLN A 128 14.44 12.89 2.67
C GLN A 128 14.67 12.50 1.19
N MET A 129 13.61 12.22 0.43
CA MET A 129 13.73 11.89 -0.99
C MET A 129 14.33 13.06 -1.80
N ARG A 130 13.99 14.30 -1.47
CA ARG A 130 14.61 15.50 -2.09
C ARG A 130 16.11 15.61 -1.81
N GLU A 131 16.52 15.39 -0.55
CA GLU A 131 17.94 15.47 -0.17
C GLU A 131 18.79 14.41 -0.88
N GLN A 132 18.25 13.25 -1.15
CA GLN A 132 18.95 12.16 -1.84
C GLN A 132 18.79 12.17 -3.37
N GLY A 133 18.01 13.10 -3.94
CA GLY A 133 17.85 13.33 -5.37
C GLY A 133 16.81 12.48 -6.06
N GLY A 134 15.75 12.09 -5.35
CA GLY A 134 14.60 11.38 -5.92
C GLY A 134 14.08 10.24 -5.06
N GLY A 135 12.98 9.63 -5.51
CA GLY A 135 12.34 8.52 -4.81
C GLY A 135 11.07 8.02 -5.48
N VAL A 136 10.43 7.03 -4.87
CA VAL A 136 9.15 6.48 -5.34
C VAL A 136 8.16 6.36 -4.18
N ILE A 137 6.96 6.88 -4.37
CA ILE A 137 5.84 6.67 -3.45
C ILE A 137 4.79 5.81 -4.15
N LEU A 138 4.43 4.70 -3.52
CA LEU A 138 3.35 3.81 -3.95
C LEU A 138 2.21 3.86 -2.95
N ASN A 139 0.99 3.93 -3.45
CA ASN A 139 -0.21 3.96 -2.62
C ASN A 139 -1.13 2.79 -2.99
N THR A 140 -1.45 1.91 -2.05
CA THR A 140 -2.44 0.84 -2.27
C THR A 140 -3.85 1.43 -2.17
N ALA A 141 -4.40 1.79 -3.34
CA ALA A 141 -5.79 2.22 -3.47
C ALA A 141 -6.73 0.99 -3.54
N SER A 142 -7.65 0.96 -4.48
CA SER A 142 -8.57 -0.15 -4.76
C SER A 142 -9.34 0.12 -6.04
N THR A 143 -9.83 -0.91 -6.72
CA THR A 143 -10.84 -0.75 -7.79
C THR A 143 -12.12 -0.07 -7.27
N ALA A 144 -12.40 -0.11 -5.97
CA ALA A 144 -13.49 0.64 -5.34
C ALA A 144 -13.35 2.18 -5.44
N ALA A 145 -12.14 2.68 -5.71
CA ALA A 145 -11.89 4.10 -6.00
C ALA A 145 -12.45 4.53 -7.38
N ILE A 146 -12.49 3.59 -8.32
CA ILE A 146 -12.88 3.80 -9.72
C ILE A 146 -14.32 3.37 -9.93
N ARG A 147 -14.67 2.18 -9.42
CA ARG A 147 -16.01 1.61 -9.50
C ARG A 147 -16.56 1.38 -8.09
N PRO A 148 -17.39 2.33 -7.57
CA PRO A 148 -17.92 2.26 -6.21
C PRO A 148 -18.71 0.98 -5.93
N ARG A 149 -18.71 0.56 -4.67
CA ARG A 149 -19.41 -0.63 -4.16
C ARG A 149 -20.51 -0.21 -3.18
N THR A 150 -21.65 -0.87 -3.24
CA THR A 150 -22.76 -0.62 -2.32
C THR A 150 -22.33 -0.88 -0.87
N GLY A 151 -22.69 0.03 0.02
CA GLY A 151 -22.40 -0.08 1.46
C GLY A 151 -20.97 0.26 1.88
N LEU A 152 -20.10 0.71 0.96
CA LEU A 152 -18.70 1.02 1.24
C LEU A 152 -18.39 2.54 1.10
N SER A 153 -19.29 3.39 1.59
CA SER A 153 -19.20 4.84 1.37
C SER A 153 -17.90 5.47 1.86
N ALA A 154 -17.48 5.18 3.11
CA ALA A 154 -16.24 5.72 3.68
C ALA A 154 -15.00 5.11 3.01
N TYR A 155 -15.01 3.80 2.74
CA TYR A 155 -13.92 3.11 2.07
C TYR A 155 -13.72 3.62 0.63
N CYS A 156 -14.80 3.68 -0.17
CA CYS A 156 -14.72 4.21 -1.53
C CYS A 156 -14.23 5.66 -1.55
N ALA A 157 -14.71 6.49 -0.60
CA ALA A 157 -14.26 7.88 -0.47
C ALA A 157 -12.75 7.95 -0.15
N SER A 158 -12.26 7.15 0.81
CA SER A 158 -10.84 7.14 1.18
C SER A 158 -9.95 6.67 0.00
N LYS A 159 -10.33 5.60 -0.70
CA LYS A 159 -9.56 5.08 -1.82
C LYS A 159 -9.65 5.97 -3.07
N GLY A 160 -10.80 6.64 -3.31
CA GLY A 160 -10.95 7.68 -4.32
C GLY A 160 -10.09 8.92 -4.03
N GLY A 161 -10.08 9.36 -2.75
CA GLY A 161 -9.20 10.41 -2.27
C GLY A 161 -7.73 10.08 -2.47
N MET A 162 -7.32 8.82 -2.20
CA MET A 162 -5.95 8.35 -2.40
C MET A 162 -5.50 8.41 -3.87
N VAL A 163 -6.37 8.05 -4.83
CA VAL A 163 -6.07 8.19 -6.27
C VAL A 163 -5.89 9.66 -6.64
N THR A 164 -6.71 10.56 -6.11
CA THR A 164 -6.58 11.99 -6.35
C THR A 164 -5.31 12.55 -5.71
N LEU A 165 -5.00 12.16 -4.46
CA LEU A 165 -3.76 12.54 -3.77
C LEU A 165 -2.53 12.06 -4.56
N THR A 166 -2.54 10.83 -5.06
CA THR A 166 -1.47 10.28 -5.91
C THR A 166 -1.20 11.17 -7.12
N LYS A 167 -2.24 11.58 -7.85
CA LYS A 167 -2.10 12.45 -9.03
C LYS A 167 -1.58 13.85 -8.66
N GLN A 168 -2.06 14.41 -7.55
CA GLN A 168 -1.60 15.71 -7.06
C GLN A 168 -0.13 15.66 -6.69
N LEU A 169 0.29 14.67 -5.89
CA LEU A 169 1.68 14.51 -5.49
C LEU A 169 2.60 14.21 -6.67
N ALA A 170 2.16 13.38 -7.63
CA ALA A 170 2.93 13.11 -8.84
C ALA A 170 3.21 14.38 -9.66
N HIS A 171 2.22 15.29 -9.74
CA HIS A 171 2.40 16.58 -10.43
C HIS A 171 3.32 17.53 -9.64
N GLU A 172 3.14 17.58 -8.31
CA GLU A 172 3.87 18.48 -7.42
C GLU A 172 5.36 18.12 -7.29
N LEU A 173 5.67 16.81 -7.28
CA LEU A 173 6.99 16.27 -6.95
C LEU A 173 7.82 15.86 -8.19
N ALA A 174 7.30 16.08 -9.40
CA ALA A 174 7.98 15.67 -10.62
C ALA A 174 9.35 16.37 -10.83
N GLU A 175 9.45 17.63 -10.44
CA GLU A 175 10.71 18.39 -10.54
C GLU A 175 11.77 17.91 -9.53
N ASP A 176 11.37 17.15 -8.52
CA ASP A 176 12.24 16.55 -7.49
C ASP A 176 12.68 15.12 -7.84
N ASP A 177 12.38 14.62 -9.06
CA ASP A 177 12.58 13.22 -9.48
C ASP A 177 11.89 12.21 -8.56
N ILE A 178 10.76 12.58 -7.94
CA ILE A 178 9.93 11.72 -7.10
C ILE A 178 8.71 11.27 -7.90
N ARG A 179 8.60 9.94 -8.13
CA ARG A 179 7.44 9.34 -8.78
C ARG A 179 6.40 8.91 -7.76
N VAL A 180 5.13 9.16 -8.05
CA VAL A 180 4.02 8.77 -7.16
C VAL A 180 2.96 8.04 -7.97
N ASN A 181 2.66 6.77 -7.61
CA ASN A 181 1.68 5.95 -8.30
C ASN A 181 0.75 5.23 -7.33
N ALA A 182 -0.46 4.93 -7.77
CA ALA A 182 -1.40 4.10 -7.03
C ALA A 182 -1.52 2.72 -7.68
N ILE A 183 -1.72 1.70 -6.84
CA ILE A 183 -2.10 0.35 -7.25
C ILE A 183 -3.56 0.16 -6.82
N CYS A 184 -4.39 -0.32 -7.71
CA CYS A 184 -5.83 -0.52 -7.49
C CYS A 184 -6.17 -2.02 -7.58
N PRO A 185 -5.95 -2.80 -6.50
CA PRO A 185 -6.31 -4.21 -6.50
C PRO A 185 -7.84 -4.42 -6.56
N VAL A 186 -8.24 -5.51 -7.18
CA VAL A 186 -9.56 -6.11 -7.01
C VAL A 186 -9.61 -6.88 -5.68
N ALA A 187 -10.69 -7.59 -5.43
CA ALA A 187 -10.77 -8.54 -4.31
C ALA A 187 -9.55 -9.47 -4.33
N THR A 188 -8.74 -9.36 -3.30
CA THR A 188 -7.48 -10.10 -3.14
C THR A 188 -7.65 -11.11 -2.02
N ASP A 189 -7.13 -12.33 -2.22
CA ASP A 189 -7.22 -13.40 -1.24
C ASP A 189 -6.30 -13.11 -0.04
N THR A 190 -6.88 -12.48 0.97
CA THR A 190 -6.23 -12.08 2.21
C THR A 190 -7.17 -12.29 3.39
N GLU A 191 -6.64 -12.27 4.60
CA GLU A 191 -7.44 -12.37 5.84
C GLU A 191 -8.49 -11.24 5.96
N MET A 192 -8.29 -10.10 5.29
CA MET A 192 -9.21 -8.97 5.27
C MET A 192 -10.44 -9.21 4.38
N LEU A 193 -10.36 -10.12 3.41
CA LEU A 193 -11.41 -10.32 2.40
C LEU A 193 -12.81 -10.60 2.98
N PRO A 194 -12.96 -11.46 4.02
CA PRO A 194 -14.27 -11.75 4.61
C PRO A 194 -14.98 -10.51 5.19
N GLU A 195 -14.24 -9.48 5.58
CA GLU A 195 -14.82 -8.28 6.20
C GLU A 195 -15.54 -7.36 5.18
N PHE A 196 -15.24 -7.51 3.90
CA PHE A 196 -15.95 -6.80 2.83
C PHE A 196 -17.25 -7.52 2.40
N THR A 197 -17.42 -8.77 2.79
CA THR A 197 -18.59 -9.55 2.38
C THR A 197 -19.73 -9.36 3.38
N SER A 198 -20.85 -8.81 2.92
CA SER A 198 -22.13 -9.01 3.58
C SER A 198 -22.60 -10.43 3.33
N ASP A 199 -23.28 -11.04 4.29
CA ASP A 199 -23.76 -12.41 4.33
C ASP A 199 -24.02 -13.05 2.94
N GLY A 200 -23.18 -13.98 2.53
CA GLY A 200 -23.47 -14.96 1.51
C GLY A 200 -22.69 -14.94 0.19
N LEU A 201 -21.86 -13.95 -0.11
CA LEU A 201 -21.00 -14.05 -1.30
C LEU A 201 -19.83 -15.01 -1.03
N THR A 202 -19.79 -16.08 -1.79
CA THR A 202 -18.68 -17.04 -1.75
C THR A 202 -17.47 -16.53 -2.54
N VAL A 203 -16.29 -17.06 -2.24
CA VAL A 203 -15.05 -16.80 -3.00
C VAL A 203 -15.25 -17.09 -4.49
N ASP A 204 -15.92 -18.20 -4.82
CA ASP A 204 -16.20 -18.60 -6.21
C ASP A 204 -17.10 -17.58 -6.93
N GLU A 205 -18.12 -17.05 -6.25
CA GLU A 205 -18.98 -16.01 -6.83
C GLU A 205 -18.22 -14.71 -7.06
N MET A 206 -17.31 -14.34 -6.17
CA MET A 206 -16.42 -13.18 -6.37
C MET A 206 -15.46 -13.40 -7.55
N ALA A 207 -14.82 -14.57 -7.61
CA ALA A 207 -13.93 -14.94 -8.71
C ALA A 207 -14.64 -14.92 -10.07
N ALA A 208 -15.90 -15.38 -10.12
CA ALA A 208 -16.71 -15.36 -11.34
C ALA A 208 -17.01 -13.94 -11.87
N THR A 209 -16.84 -12.90 -11.04
CA THR A 209 -16.97 -11.50 -11.49
C THR A 209 -15.70 -10.94 -12.13
N ILE A 210 -14.59 -11.69 -12.11
CA ILE A 210 -13.30 -11.28 -12.64
C ILE A 210 -13.07 -12.04 -13.96
N PRO A 211 -12.86 -11.36 -15.10
CA PRO A 211 -12.66 -12.02 -16.39
C PRO A 211 -11.54 -13.06 -16.45
N LEU A 212 -10.43 -12.86 -15.69
CA LEU A 212 -9.36 -13.87 -15.58
C LEU A 212 -9.75 -15.07 -14.70
N GLY A 213 -10.95 -15.10 -14.10
CA GLY A 213 -11.56 -16.26 -13.43
C GLY A 213 -11.01 -16.60 -12.04
N ARG A 214 -10.24 -15.73 -11.41
CA ARG A 214 -9.73 -15.90 -10.05
C ARG A 214 -9.66 -14.57 -9.28
N LEU A 215 -9.60 -14.65 -7.98
CA LEU A 215 -9.21 -13.50 -7.14
C LEU A 215 -7.76 -13.10 -7.45
N ALA A 216 -7.40 -11.85 -7.17
CA ALA A 216 -6.00 -11.50 -7.10
C ALA A 216 -5.35 -12.21 -5.90
N GLU A 217 -4.10 -12.56 -6.03
CA GLU A 217 -3.25 -13.03 -4.94
C GLU A 217 -2.37 -11.88 -4.44
N PRO A 218 -1.89 -11.90 -3.18
CA PRO A 218 -0.96 -10.90 -2.67
C PRO A 218 0.24 -10.66 -3.60
N ASP A 219 0.74 -11.73 -4.23
CA ASP A 219 1.85 -11.69 -5.19
C ASP A 219 1.55 -10.88 -6.45
N ASP A 220 0.30 -10.89 -6.96
CA ASP A 220 -0.08 -10.07 -8.12
C ASP A 220 0.12 -8.58 -7.81
N VAL A 221 -0.21 -8.17 -6.59
CA VAL A 221 -0.04 -6.79 -6.12
C VAL A 221 1.43 -6.48 -5.87
N ALA A 222 2.17 -7.41 -5.26
CA ALA A 222 3.60 -7.28 -5.01
C ALA A 222 4.41 -7.11 -6.32
N GLN A 223 4.08 -7.88 -7.36
CA GLN A 223 4.70 -7.73 -8.69
C GLN A 223 4.44 -6.37 -9.32
N ALA A 224 3.22 -5.85 -9.21
CA ALA A 224 2.87 -4.50 -9.68
C ALA A 224 3.63 -3.42 -8.90
N ALA A 225 3.74 -3.56 -7.56
CA ALA A 225 4.51 -2.66 -6.71
C ALA A 225 5.99 -2.65 -7.12
N ALA A 226 6.58 -3.82 -7.28
CA ALA A 226 7.99 -3.94 -7.66
C ALA A 226 8.28 -3.40 -9.06
N PHE A 227 7.36 -3.53 -10.02
CA PHE A 227 7.46 -2.88 -11.34
C PHE A 227 7.44 -1.36 -11.19
N LEU A 228 6.45 -0.80 -10.51
CA LEU A 228 6.31 0.66 -10.36
C LEU A 228 7.47 1.28 -9.55
N ALA A 229 8.09 0.53 -8.63
CA ALA A 229 9.26 0.97 -7.86
C ALA A 229 10.56 0.89 -8.64
N SER A 230 10.62 0.11 -9.71
CA SER A 230 11.85 -0.12 -10.49
C SER A 230 12.11 1.01 -11.49
N ASP A 231 13.32 1.00 -12.05
CA ASP A 231 13.73 1.92 -13.12
C ASP A 231 13.03 1.61 -14.45
N ASP A 232 12.47 0.39 -14.62
CA ASP A 232 11.64 0.04 -15.79
C ASP A 232 10.35 0.90 -15.87
N ALA A 233 9.97 1.58 -14.76
CA ALA A 233 8.83 2.48 -14.66
C ALA A 233 9.23 3.96 -14.58
N GLU A 234 10.42 4.36 -15.03
CA GLU A 234 10.94 5.74 -14.90
C GLU A 234 10.02 6.82 -15.49
N MET A 235 9.28 6.51 -16.54
CA MET A 235 8.32 7.42 -17.19
C MET A 235 6.88 7.27 -16.69
N ILE A 236 6.68 6.52 -15.59
CA ILE A 236 5.34 6.28 -15.02
C ILE A 236 5.21 7.02 -13.68
N THR A 237 4.42 8.08 -13.68
CA THR A 237 4.00 8.80 -12.47
C THR A 237 2.54 9.27 -12.60
N GLY A 238 1.81 9.35 -11.49
CA GLY A 238 0.41 9.77 -11.45
C GLY A 238 -0.60 8.73 -11.97
N THR A 239 -0.17 7.47 -12.22
CA THR A 239 -1.08 6.42 -12.64
C THR A 239 -1.85 5.81 -11.47
N ALA A 240 -3.05 5.29 -11.76
CA ALA A 240 -3.77 4.35 -10.92
C ALA A 240 -3.82 3.02 -11.68
N LEU A 241 -2.85 2.15 -11.39
CA LEU A 241 -2.71 0.86 -12.06
C LEU A 241 -3.69 -0.15 -11.48
N GLU A 242 -4.62 -0.59 -12.30
CA GLU A 242 -5.59 -1.64 -11.92
C GLU A 242 -4.94 -3.01 -11.97
N VAL A 243 -5.01 -3.75 -10.85
CA VAL A 243 -4.59 -5.16 -10.73
C VAL A 243 -5.86 -5.95 -10.44
N ASP A 244 -6.68 -6.12 -11.48
CA ASP A 244 -8.08 -6.49 -11.31
C ASP A 244 -8.56 -7.66 -12.19
N GLY A 245 -7.67 -8.22 -12.99
CA GLY A 245 -8.02 -9.31 -13.92
C GLY A 245 -9.06 -8.91 -14.96
N GLY A 246 -9.19 -7.62 -15.27
CA GLY A 246 -10.13 -7.06 -16.24
C GLY A 246 -11.55 -6.82 -15.69
N ARG A 247 -11.72 -6.80 -14.37
CA ARG A 247 -13.04 -6.65 -13.75
C ARG A 247 -13.70 -5.30 -14.04
N ASP A 248 -12.92 -4.27 -14.19
CA ASP A 248 -13.42 -2.91 -14.33
C ASP A 248 -13.45 -2.40 -15.79
N LEU A 249 -13.37 -3.34 -16.75
CA LEU A 249 -13.57 -3.10 -18.20
C LEU A 249 -15.03 -2.82 -18.55
#